data_46a5a8b89372964dba3dfbdb57392dbf
#
_entry.id   46a5a8b89372964dba3dfbdb57392dbf
#
_cell.length_a   1.000
_cell.length_b   1.000
_cell.length_c   1.000
_cell.angle_alpha   90.00
_cell.angle_beta   90.00
_cell.angle_gamma   90.00
#
_symmetry.space_group_name_H-M   'P 1'
#
loop_
_entity.id
_entity.type
_entity.pdbx_description
1 polymer ?
#
loop_
_entity_poly.entity_id
_entity_poly.type
_entity_poly.pdbx_seq_one_letter_code
_entity_poly.pdbx_strand_id
1 'polypeptide(L)'
;DLLAYIRLAQGQAMSRTDFLRVMNRPNRYISREAVYEKEVHMETLRIFYEDREWMWDRIDELEGHLKRIQSMAPYAAVNYIRHAIGYEGYLKEYAQIRGLDPQDLKETADRIWESARGFKDLSQWKVHMDDYTKRLKEQAARMEQKPQGVTLSTLHSVKGLEYDKVWILNVNEGTIPYKKARLEAEIEEERRLFYVGMTRARKELVLCHVRRQFEKEMERSQFLDEL
;
A
#
# COMPACT_ATOMS: atom_id res chain seq x y z
N ASP A 1 0.11 -8.03 -3.72
CA ASP A 1 -0.50 -9.26 -3.20
C ASP A 1 -2.01 -9.08 -2.99
N LEU A 2 -2.51 -8.07 -2.24
CA LEU A 2 -3.95 -7.84 -2.02
C LEU A 2 -4.75 -7.82 -3.34
N LEU A 3 -4.30 -7.06 -4.34
CA LEU A 3 -4.93 -7.04 -5.66
C LEU A 3 -4.83 -8.38 -6.41
N ALA A 4 -3.78 -9.17 -6.15
CA ALA A 4 -3.65 -10.51 -6.73
C ALA A 4 -4.73 -11.47 -6.17
N TYR A 5 -5.01 -11.41 -4.86
CA TYR A 5 -6.14 -12.13 -4.25
C TYR A 5 -7.47 -11.78 -4.91
N ILE A 6 -7.72 -10.48 -5.14
CA ILE A 6 -8.94 -10.00 -5.78
C ILE A 6 -9.05 -10.52 -7.22
N ARG A 7 -7.96 -10.46 -8.00
CA ARG A 7 -7.97 -10.96 -9.39
C ARG A 7 -8.18 -12.47 -9.46
N LEU A 8 -7.57 -13.24 -8.55
CA LEU A 8 -7.79 -14.69 -8.48
C LEU A 8 -9.23 -15.02 -8.11
N ALA A 9 -9.82 -14.28 -7.18
CA ALA A 9 -11.21 -14.48 -6.77
C ALA A 9 -12.22 -14.18 -7.88
N GLN A 10 -11.93 -13.23 -8.78
CA GLN A 10 -12.83 -12.80 -9.87
C GLN A 10 -12.58 -13.54 -11.19
N GLY A 11 -11.42 -14.16 -11.37
CA GLY A 11 -11.04 -14.82 -12.61
C GLY A 11 -11.79 -16.13 -12.84
N GLN A 12 -12.18 -16.42 -14.10
CA GLN A 12 -12.63 -17.75 -14.48
C GLN A 12 -11.45 -18.74 -14.51
N ALA A 13 -10.24 -18.23 -14.81
CA ALA A 13 -8.97 -18.96 -14.76
C ALA A 13 -7.99 -18.24 -13.84
N MET A 14 -7.30 -19.00 -12.99
CA MET A 14 -6.31 -18.43 -12.05
C MET A 14 -4.98 -18.24 -12.76
N SER A 15 -4.61 -16.98 -12.99
CA SER A 15 -3.31 -16.62 -13.56
C SER A 15 -2.16 -17.12 -12.68
N ARG A 16 -1.19 -17.84 -13.27
CA ARG A 16 0.03 -18.28 -12.60
C ARG A 16 0.76 -17.11 -11.91
N THR A 17 0.82 -15.97 -12.54
CA THR A 17 1.52 -14.79 -11.99
C THR A 17 0.88 -14.31 -10.69
N ASP A 18 -0.44 -14.23 -10.64
CA ASP A 18 -1.14 -13.82 -9.42
C ASP A 18 -1.13 -14.92 -8.36
N PHE A 19 -1.25 -16.19 -8.79
CA PHE A 19 -1.19 -17.32 -7.88
C PHE A 19 0.17 -17.42 -7.14
N LEU A 20 1.29 -17.26 -7.84
CA LEU A 20 2.63 -17.22 -7.25
C LEU A 20 2.80 -16.07 -6.23
N ARG A 21 2.03 -15.01 -6.34
CA ARG A 21 2.03 -13.91 -5.37
C ARG A 21 1.24 -14.22 -4.12
N VAL A 22 0.27 -15.11 -4.20
CA VAL A 22 -0.72 -15.37 -3.15
C VAL A 22 -0.45 -16.71 -2.43
N MET A 23 0.00 -17.73 -3.15
CA MET A 23 0.06 -19.11 -2.67
C MET A 23 0.71 -19.30 -1.30
N ASN A 24 1.74 -18.51 -0.98
CA ASN A 24 2.48 -18.55 0.29
C ASN A 24 2.49 -17.19 1.02
N ARG A 25 1.39 -16.44 0.96
CA ARG A 25 1.27 -15.15 1.66
C ARG A 25 -0.12 -14.98 2.28
N PRO A 26 -0.38 -15.56 3.45
CA PRO A 26 0.53 -16.26 4.39
C PRO A 26 1.04 -17.61 3.88
N ASN A 27 2.05 -18.13 4.58
CA ASN A 27 2.74 -19.36 4.18
C ASN A 27 1.81 -20.58 4.21
N ARG A 28 1.72 -21.30 3.07
CA ARG A 28 0.95 -22.54 2.89
C ARG A 28 1.80 -23.71 2.43
N TYR A 29 3.13 -23.49 2.28
CA TYR A 29 4.10 -24.50 1.83
C TYR A 29 3.83 -25.06 0.42
N ILE A 30 3.13 -24.30 -0.43
CA ILE A 30 2.91 -24.69 -1.82
C ILE A 30 4.20 -24.50 -2.61
N SER A 31 4.72 -25.59 -3.22
CA SER A 31 5.92 -25.53 -4.06
C SER A 31 5.63 -24.79 -5.38
N ARG A 32 6.64 -24.09 -5.88
CA ARG A 32 6.57 -23.49 -7.23
C ARG A 32 6.50 -24.54 -8.34
N GLU A 33 7.01 -25.74 -8.08
CA GLU A 33 6.97 -26.87 -9.02
C GLU A 33 5.56 -27.37 -9.25
N ALA A 34 4.67 -27.24 -8.25
CA ALA A 34 3.24 -27.56 -8.41
C ALA A 34 2.50 -26.58 -9.33
N VAL A 35 3.13 -25.44 -9.69
CA VAL A 35 2.54 -24.34 -10.45
C VAL A 35 3.34 -24.11 -11.74
N TYR A 36 3.32 -25.08 -12.65
CA TYR A 36 4.11 -25.05 -13.89
C TYR A 36 3.31 -24.51 -15.08
N GLU A 37 1.98 -24.63 -15.08
CA GLU A 37 1.12 -24.16 -16.15
C GLU A 37 0.84 -22.65 -16.09
N LYS A 38 0.44 -22.07 -17.23
CA LYS A 38 0.06 -20.63 -17.27
C LYS A 38 -1.18 -20.31 -16.46
N GLU A 39 -2.11 -21.27 -16.42
CA GLU A 39 -3.33 -21.23 -15.62
C GLU A 39 -3.24 -22.28 -14.53
N VAL A 40 -3.66 -21.92 -13.33
CA VAL A 40 -3.59 -22.79 -12.15
C VAL A 40 -4.98 -23.35 -11.87
N HIS A 41 -5.04 -24.67 -11.70
CA HIS A 41 -6.26 -25.38 -11.32
C HIS A 41 -6.06 -26.04 -9.96
N MET A 42 -7.01 -25.89 -9.04
CA MET A 42 -6.90 -26.47 -7.70
C MET A 42 -6.80 -28.00 -7.74
N GLU A 43 -7.43 -28.64 -8.72
CA GLU A 43 -7.32 -30.09 -8.91
C GLU A 43 -5.90 -30.51 -9.29
N THR A 44 -5.23 -29.79 -10.16
CA THR A 44 -3.82 -30.07 -10.52
C THR A 44 -2.91 -29.98 -9.28
N LEU A 45 -3.18 -29.02 -8.38
CA LEU A 45 -2.45 -28.92 -7.12
C LEU A 45 -2.73 -30.11 -6.21
N ARG A 46 -4.00 -30.58 -6.10
CA ARG A 46 -4.34 -31.76 -5.29
C ARG A 46 -3.66 -33.02 -5.84
N ILE A 47 -3.61 -33.19 -7.16
CA ILE A 47 -2.92 -34.30 -7.80
C ILE A 47 -1.40 -34.24 -7.51
N PHE A 48 -0.77 -33.05 -7.59
CA PHE A 48 0.65 -32.90 -7.27
C PHE A 48 0.98 -33.29 -5.83
N TYR A 49 0.03 -33.14 -4.91
CA TYR A 49 0.17 -33.47 -3.49
C TYR A 49 -0.63 -34.71 -3.07
N GLU A 50 -0.88 -35.66 -4.00
CA GLU A 50 -1.68 -36.85 -3.71
C GLU A 50 -1.18 -37.66 -2.49
N ASP A 51 0.13 -37.69 -2.27
CA ASP A 51 0.78 -38.38 -1.13
C ASP A 51 0.77 -37.54 0.18
N ARG A 52 0.16 -36.37 0.20
CA ARG A 52 0.23 -35.40 1.32
C ARG A 52 -1.12 -34.80 1.65
N GLU A 53 -1.98 -35.56 2.31
CA GLU A 53 -3.36 -35.16 2.66
C GLU A 53 -3.43 -33.79 3.38
N TRP A 54 -2.46 -33.48 4.27
CA TRP A 54 -2.41 -32.19 4.97
C TRP A 54 -2.24 -30.99 4.05
N MET A 55 -1.77 -31.17 2.83
CA MET A 55 -1.73 -30.12 1.81
C MET A 55 -3.09 -29.86 1.19
N TRP A 56 -3.95 -30.86 1.13
CA TRP A 56 -5.30 -30.70 0.60
C TRP A 56 -6.11 -29.74 1.44
N ASP A 57 -6.03 -29.83 2.77
CA ASP A 57 -6.70 -28.90 3.69
C ASP A 57 -6.28 -27.44 3.40
N ARG A 58 -5.00 -27.20 3.15
CA ARG A 58 -4.48 -25.86 2.83
C ARG A 58 -4.91 -25.34 1.46
N ILE A 59 -5.01 -26.24 0.48
CA ILE A 59 -5.51 -25.92 -0.88
C ILE A 59 -7.01 -25.61 -0.79
N ASP A 60 -7.77 -26.42 -0.07
CA ASP A 60 -9.20 -26.25 0.12
C ASP A 60 -9.54 -24.98 0.91
N GLU A 61 -8.73 -24.68 1.92
CA GLU A 61 -8.84 -23.42 2.66
C GLU A 61 -8.62 -22.21 1.74
N LEU A 62 -7.56 -22.24 0.91
CA LEU A 62 -7.28 -21.17 -0.04
C LEU A 62 -8.42 -21.03 -1.07
N GLU A 63 -8.90 -22.13 -1.63
CA GLU A 63 -10.03 -22.13 -2.56
C GLU A 63 -11.29 -21.56 -1.90
N GLY A 64 -11.58 -21.97 -0.68
CA GLY A 64 -12.70 -21.45 0.13
C GLY A 64 -12.59 -19.96 0.39
N HIS A 65 -11.38 -19.46 0.68
CA HIS A 65 -11.13 -18.03 0.83
C HIS A 65 -11.38 -17.26 -0.46
N LEU A 66 -10.91 -17.75 -1.60
CA LEU A 66 -11.12 -17.11 -2.91
C LEU A 66 -12.62 -17.04 -3.26
N LYS A 67 -13.36 -18.14 -3.03
CA LYS A 67 -14.82 -18.17 -3.24
C LYS A 67 -15.57 -17.16 -2.36
N ARG A 68 -15.16 -16.99 -1.11
CA ARG A 68 -15.76 -15.99 -0.19
C ARG A 68 -15.47 -14.57 -0.65
N ILE A 69 -14.24 -14.26 -1.04
CA ILE A 69 -13.85 -12.94 -1.54
C ILE A 69 -14.72 -12.54 -2.74
N GLN A 70 -15.04 -13.47 -3.63
CA GLN A 70 -15.81 -13.21 -4.86
C GLN A 70 -17.17 -12.56 -4.57
N SER A 71 -17.80 -12.88 -3.44
CA SER A 71 -19.11 -12.36 -3.05
C SER A 71 -19.05 -11.09 -2.18
N MET A 72 -17.85 -10.60 -1.84
CA MET A 72 -17.69 -9.47 -0.94
C MET A 72 -17.59 -8.14 -1.69
N ALA A 73 -18.08 -7.07 -1.06
CA ALA A 73 -17.74 -5.72 -1.48
C ALA A 73 -16.23 -5.45 -1.26
N PRO A 74 -15.58 -4.60 -2.09
CA PRO A 74 -14.12 -4.41 -2.06
C PRO A 74 -13.54 -4.09 -0.68
N TYR A 75 -14.18 -3.21 0.07
CA TYR A 75 -13.74 -2.83 1.42
C TYR A 75 -13.76 -4.02 2.38
N ALA A 76 -14.82 -4.84 2.34
CA ALA A 76 -14.92 -6.07 3.13
C ALA A 76 -13.93 -7.14 2.67
N ALA A 77 -13.71 -7.28 1.36
CA ALA A 77 -12.77 -8.24 0.79
C ALA A 77 -11.33 -7.95 1.23
N VAL A 78 -10.88 -6.70 1.16
CA VAL A 78 -9.54 -6.31 1.63
C VAL A 78 -9.39 -6.55 3.12
N ASN A 79 -10.39 -6.20 3.93
CA ASN A 79 -10.39 -6.48 5.37
C ASN A 79 -10.31 -7.99 5.67
N TYR A 80 -11.08 -8.79 4.94
CA TYR A 80 -11.06 -10.25 5.05
C TYR A 80 -9.69 -10.85 4.73
N ILE A 81 -9.04 -10.40 3.65
CA ILE A 81 -7.68 -10.83 3.28
C ILE A 81 -6.69 -10.48 4.38
N ARG A 82 -6.77 -9.28 4.94
CA ARG A 82 -5.84 -8.81 5.98
C ARG A 82 -5.94 -9.62 7.25
N HIS A 83 -7.16 -9.83 7.74
CA HIS A 83 -7.39 -10.38 9.08
C HIS A 83 -7.78 -11.85 9.08
N ALA A 84 -8.80 -12.25 8.31
CA ALA A 84 -9.28 -13.62 8.32
C ALA A 84 -8.33 -14.59 7.59
N ILE A 85 -7.72 -14.18 6.48
CA ILE A 85 -6.68 -14.98 5.82
C ILE A 85 -5.34 -14.88 6.55
N GLY A 86 -5.12 -13.83 7.36
CA GLY A 86 -3.90 -13.65 8.13
C GLY A 86 -2.77 -12.93 7.37
N TYR A 87 -3.10 -12.20 6.30
CA TYR A 87 -2.11 -11.46 5.51
C TYR A 87 -1.37 -10.38 6.33
N GLU A 88 -2.02 -9.78 7.33
CA GLU A 88 -1.37 -8.79 8.21
C GLU A 88 -0.30 -9.43 9.11
N GLY A 89 -0.50 -10.67 9.55
CA GLY A 89 0.53 -11.46 10.24
C GLY A 89 1.73 -11.71 9.34
N TYR A 90 1.48 -12.14 8.09
CA TYR A 90 2.53 -12.31 7.10
C TYR A 90 3.33 -11.02 6.85
N LEU A 91 2.69 -9.84 6.77
CA LEU A 91 3.40 -8.57 6.59
C LEU A 91 4.36 -8.26 7.75
N LYS A 92 3.99 -8.59 8.99
CA LYS A 92 4.84 -8.40 10.16
C LYS A 92 6.08 -9.31 10.10
N GLU A 93 5.89 -10.60 9.79
CA GLU A 93 6.97 -11.55 9.62
C GLU A 93 7.91 -11.15 8.47
N TYR A 94 7.33 -10.77 7.34
CA TYR A 94 8.09 -10.29 6.18
C TYR A 94 8.94 -9.06 6.51
N ALA A 95 8.37 -8.09 7.24
CA ALA A 95 9.09 -6.90 7.67
C ALA A 95 10.28 -7.26 8.58
N GLN A 96 10.08 -8.15 9.54
CA GLN A 96 11.16 -8.61 10.45
C GLN A 96 12.30 -9.28 9.67
N ILE A 97 11.99 -10.21 8.75
CA ILE A 97 12.99 -10.91 7.94
C ILE A 97 13.78 -9.95 7.05
N ARG A 98 13.13 -8.88 6.56
CA ARG A 98 13.73 -7.91 5.62
C ARG A 98 14.33 -6.69 6.29
N GLY A 99 14.25 -6.57 7.62
CA GLY A 99 14.70 -5.37 8.34
C GLY A 99 13.89 -4.11 7.98
N LEU A 100 12.61 -4.29 7.59
CA LEU A 100 11.70 -3.20 7.27
C LEU A 100 10.88 -2.82 8.50
N ASP A 101 10.35 -1.59 8.51
CA ASP A 101 9.38 -1.19 9.51
C ASP A 101 8.02 -1.84 9.21
N PRO A 102 7.48 -2.69 10.11
CA PRO A 102 6.17 -3.28 9.93
C PRO A 102 5.05 -2.25 9.75
N GLN A 103 5.21 -1.07 10.35
CA GLN A 103 4.23 0.01 10.28
C GLN A 103 4.12 0.59 8.86
N ASP A 104 5.22 0.71 8.12
CA ASP A 104 5.21 1.20 6.74
C ASP A 104 4.41 0.26 5.81
N LEU A 105 4.55 -1.06 6.01
CA LEU A 105 3.79 -2.05 5.26
C LEU A 105 2.31 -2.03 5.62
N LYS A 106 2.00 -1.86 6.91
CA LYS A 106 0.63 -1.72 7.39
C LYS A 106 -0.04 -0.47 6.80
N GLU A 107 0.61 0.68 6.85
CA GLU A 107 0.09 1.92 6.25
C GLU A 107 -0.18 1.78 4.75
N THR A 108 0.68 1.05 4.04
CA THR A 108 0.43 0.74 2.63
C THR A 108 -0.82 -0.13 2.44
N ALA A 109 -1.03 -1.12 3.30
CA ALA A 109 -2.23 -1.94 3.28
C ALA A 109 -3.48 -1.13 3.67
N ASP A 110 -3.37 -0.19 4.62
CA ASP A 110 -4.43 0.73 5.02
C ASP A 110 -4.86 1.64 3.86
N ARG A 111 -3.90 2.17 3.09
CA ARG A 111 -4.20 2.99 1.89
C ARG A 111 -4.95 2.20 0.82
N ILE A 112 -4.57 0.94 0.58
CA ILE A 112 -5.27 0.07 -0.37
C ILE A 112 -6.68 -0.23 0.15
N TRP A 113 -6.83 -0.52 1.42
CA TRP A 113 -8.12 -0.75 2.07
C TRP A 113 -9.04 0.46 1.96
N GLU A 114 -8.52 1.65 2.27
CA GLU A 114 -9.29 2.89 2.20
C GLU A 114 -9.69 3.23 0.74
N SER A 115 -8.84 2.93 -0.24
CA SER A 115 -9.16 3.12 -1.66
C SER A 115 -10.33 2.28 -2.13
N ALA A 116 -10.66 1.20 -1.42
CA ALA A 116 -11.78 0.33 -1.71
C ALA A 116 -13.13 0.86 -1.15
N ARG A 117 -13.07 1.89 -0.28
CA ARG A 117 -14.27 2.52 0.31
C ARG A 117 -15.13 3.16 -0.79
N GLY A 118 -16.41 2.92 -0.73
CA GLY A 118 -17.38 3.49 -1.68
C GLY A 118 -17.63 2.65 -2.94
N PHE A 119 -16.84 1.61 -3.20
CA PHE A 119 -17.11 0.68 -4.29
C PHE A 119 -18.02 -0.47 -3.80
N LYS A 120 -19.03 -0.80 -4.62
CA LYS A 120 -19.99 -1.87 -4.30
C LYS A 120 -19.54 -3.23 -4.78
N ASP A 121 -18.81 -3.28 -5.88
CA ASP A 121 -18.31 -4.52 -6.45
C ASP A 121 -16.81 -4.46 -6.80
N LEU A 122 -16.19 -5.64 -6.81
CA LEU A 122 -14.75 -5.82 -7.02
C LEU A 122 -14.32 -5.45 -8.44
N SER A 123 -15.20 -5.59 -9.43
CA SER A 123 -14.88 -5.32 -10.83
C SER A 123 -14.73 -3.81 -11.06
N GLN A 124 -15.64 -3.01 -10.49
CA GLN A 124 -15.56 -1.55 -10.55
C GLN A 124 -14.32 -1.03 -9.86
N TRP A 125 -14.01 -1.55 -8.66
CA TRP A 125 -12.79 -1.15 -7.95
C TRP A 125 -11.53 -1.56 -8.71
N LYS A 126 -11.49 -2.76 -9.29
CA LYS A 126 -10.37 -3.21 -10.14
C LYS A 126 -10.13 -2.27 -11.30
N VAL A 127 -11.18 -1.94 -12.07
CA VAL A 127 -11.09 -0.99 -13.19
C VAL A 127 -10.53 0.35 -12.71
N HIS A 128 -11.03 0.87 -11.58
CA HIS A 128 -10.52 2.11 -10.98
C HIS A 128 -9.01 2.03 -10.67
N MET A 129 -8.54 0.94 -10.08
CA MET A 129 -7.13 0.75 -9.74
C MET A 129 -6.24 0.58 -10.97
N ASP A 130 -6.73 -0.10 -12.00
CA ASP A 130 -6.03 -0.28 -13.28
C ASP A 130 -5.91 1.07 -14.01
N ASP A 131 -6.97 1.86 -14.07
CA ASP A 131 -7.00 3.21 -14.65
C ASP A 131 -6.08 4.17 -13.88
N TYR A 132 -6.11 4.12 -12.55
CA TYR A 132 -5.21 4.93 -11.71
C TYR A 132 -3.74 4.60 -12.02
N THR A 133 -3.41 3.32 -12.09
CA THR A 133 -2.04 2.87 -12.40
C THR A 133 -1.60 3.32 -13.80
N LYS A 134 -2.51 3.24 -14.78
CA LYS A 134 -2.26 3.70 -16.15
C LYS A 134 -2.00 5.21 -16.21
N ARG A 135 -2.85 6.00 -15.56
CA ARG A 135 -2.69 7.48 -15.46
C ARG A 135 -1.36 7.86 -14.83
N LEU A 136 -0.94 7.20 -13.75
CA LEU A 136 0.36 7.44 -13.11
C LEU A 136 1.52 7.19 -14.09
N LYS A 137 1.48 6.10 -14.84
CA LYS A 137 2.50 5.79 -15.86
C LYS A 137 2.54 6.82 -16.99
N GLU A 138 1.37 7.24 -17.48
CA GLU A 138 1.26 8.26 -18.51
C GLU A 138 1.77 9.63 -18.02
N GLN A 139 1.45 10.00 -16.78
CA GLN A 139 1.96 11.23 -16.17
C GLN A 139 3.48 11.19 -15.99
N ALA A 140 4.03 10.08 -15.53
CA ALA A 140 5.48 9.91 -15.38
C ALA A 140 6.21 10.05 -16.74
N ALA A 141 5.62 9.51 -17.81
CA ALA A 141 6.17 9.63 -19.16
C ALA A 141 6.09 11.06 -19.74
N ARG A 142 5.14 11.89 -19.26
CA ARG A 142 4.96 13.28 -19.69
C ARG A 142 5.83 14.29 -18.92
N MET A 143 6.49 13.88 -17.84
CA MET A 143 7.27 14.76 -16.95
C MET A 143 8.52 15.39 -17.57
N GLU A 144 8.84 15.15 -18.84
CA GLU A 144 9.91 15.87 -19.56
C GLU A 144 9.53 17.32 -19.95
N GLN A 145 8.27 17.73 -19.85
CA GLN A 145 7.83 19.11 -20.11
C GLN A 145 7.63 19.84 -18.78
N LYS A 146 8.18 21.07 -18.66
CA LYS A 146 7.98 21.93 -17.48
C LYS A 146 6.48 22.02 -17.17
N PRO A 147 6.02 21.54 -15.98
CA PRO A 147 4.62 21.54 -15.67
C PRO A 147 4.09 22.96 -15.55
N GLN A 148 3.04 23.29 -16.29
CA GLN A 148 2.21 24.47 -16.02
C GLN A 148 1.17 24.02 -14.99
N GLY A 149 1.17 24.64 -13.80
CA GLY A 149 0.18 24.35 -12.76
C GLY A 149 0.82 24.10 -11.39
N VAL A 150 0.18 23.21 -10.62
CA VAL A 150 0.66 22.86 -9.26
C VAL A 150 1.79 21.84 -9.34
N THR A 151 2.91 22.15 -8.68
CA THR A 151 4.04 21.23 -8.53
C THR A 151 3.93 20.49 -7.22
N LEU A 152 3.95 19.15 -7.26
CA LEU A 152 4.10 18.29 -6.07
C LEU A 152 5.57 17.92 -5.92
N SER A 153 6.11 18.10 -4.72
CA SER A 153 7.53 17.88 -4.46
C SER A 153 7.75 17.44 -3.01
N THR A 154 8.90 16.82 -2.73
CA THR A 154 9.33 16.60 -1.35
C THR A 154 10.09 17.82 -0.83
N LEU A 155 10.17 17.98 0.49
CA LEU A 155 10.95 19.08 1.10
C LEU A 155 12.42 19.03 0.68
N HIS A 156 12.99 17.84 0.49
CA HIS A 156 14.38 17.67 0.03
C HIS A 156 14.62 18.18 -1.39
N SER A 157 13.65 17.99 -2.27
CA SER A 157 13.81 18.31 -3.70
C SER A 157 13.49 19.76 -4.06
N VAL A 158 12.96 20.55 -3.12
CA VAL A 158 12.64 21.97 -3.35
C VAL A 158 13.81 22.93 -3.04
N LYS A 159 14.96 22.42 -2.63
CA LYS A 159 16.15 23.26 -2.35
C LYS A 159 16.55 24.04 -3.62
N GLY A 160 16.63 25.36 -3.51
CA GLY A 160 16.98 26.26 -4.63
C GLY A 160 15.80 26.62 -5.54
N LEU A 161 14.59 26.09 -5.31
CA LEU A 161 13.38 26.49 -6.03
C LEU A 161 12.58 27.51 -5.21
N GLU A 162 11.74 28.30 -5.86
CA GLU A 162 10.82 29.25 -5.21
C GLU A 162 9.48 29.25 -5.92
N TYR A 163 8.41 29.46 -5.15
CA TYR A 163 7.03 29.45 -5.62
C TYR A 163 6.26 30.63 -5.02
N ASP A 164 5.27 31.15 -5.73
CA ASP A 164 4.43 32.21 -5.20
C ASP A 164 3.63 31.75 -3.99
N LYS A 165 3.12 30.50 -4.04
CA LYS A 165 2.35 29.87 -2.97
C LYS A 165 2.94 28.49 -2.67
N VAL A 166 3.10 28.17 -1.40
CA VAL A 166 3.57 26.87 -0.93
C VAL A 166 2.58 26.33 0.09
N TRP A 167 2.20 25.07 -0.11
CA TRP A 167 1.37 24.32 0.83
C TRP A 167 2.19 23.14 1.33
N ILE A 168 2.53 23.13 2.61
CA ILE A 168 3.19 21.99 3.25
C ILE A 168 2.10 21.14 3.91
N LEU A 169 1.94 19.93 3.42
CA LEU A 169 0.87 19.01 3.85
C LEU A 169 1.39 18.07 4.93
N ASN A 170 0.46 17.56 5.76
CA ASN A 170 0.74 16.56 6.80
C ASN A 170 1.83 17.00 7.79
N VAL A 171 1.76 18.26 8.27
CA VAL A 171 2.63 18.77 9.33
C VAL A 171 2.18 18.18 10.67
N ASN A 172 2.43 16.88 10.81
CA ASN A 172 2.04 16.04 11.93
C ASN A 172 3.26 15.32 12.50
N GLU A 173 3.22 15.01 13.81
CA GLU A 173 4.21 14.13 14.42
C GLU A 173 4.35 12.81 13.65
N GLY A 174 5.60 12.38 13.47
CA GLY A 174 5.92 11.18 12.71
C GLY A 174 6.03 11.39 11.20
N THR A 175 5.59 12.55 10.68
CA THR A 175 5.76 12.95 9.27
C THR A 175 6.72 14.12 9.16
N ILE A 176 6.50 15.17 9.92
CA ILE A 176 7.37 16.32 10.11
C ILE A 176 7.34 16.67 11.61
N PRO A 177 8.37 16.33 12.40
CA PRO A 177 9.58 15.55 12.04
C PRO A 177 9.27 14.10 11.66
N TYR A 178 10.18 13.48 10.89
CA TYR A 178 10.02 12.09 10.49
C TYR A 178 10.14 11.14 11.67
N LYS A 179 9.29 10.13 11.77
CA LYS A 179 9.19 9.19 12.92
C LYS A 179 10.48 8.46 13.30
N LYS A 180 11.49 8.42 12.40
CA LYS A 180 12.79 7.81 12.68
C LYS A 180 13.80 8.80 13.25
N ALA A 181 13.56 10.11 13.16
CA ALA A 181 14.36 11.14 13.82
C ALA A 181 14.09 11.09 15.33
N ARG A 182 15.02 10.50 16.08
CA ARG A 182 14.89 10.30 17.53
C ARG A 182 15.95 11.04 18.34
N LEU A 183 17.10 11.27 17.72
CA LEU A 183 18.18 12.04 18.34
C LEU A 183 17.93 13.52 18.10
N GLU A 184 18.35 14.35 19.06
CA GLU A 184 18.18 15.80 18.96
C GLU A 184 18.79 16.37 17.67
N ALA A 185 19.95 15.88 17.28
CA ALA A 185 20.59 16.27 16.01
C ALA A 185 19.78 15.91 14.76
N GLU A 186 19.05 14.77 14.79
CA GLU A 186 18.17 14.35 13.71
C GLU A 186 16.90 15.21 13.65
N ILE A 187 16.34 15.57 14.81
CA ILE A 187 15.20 16.48 14.92
C ILE A 187 15.58 17.87 14.41
N GLU A 188 16.80 18.35 14.74
CA GLU A 188 17.30 19.62 14.23
C GLU A 188 17.46 19.63 12.71
N GLU A 189 17.88 18.51 12.11
CA GLU A 189 17.96 18.42 10.65
C GLU A 189 16.57 18.42 10.00
N GLU A 190 15.58 17.73 10.60
CA GLU A 190 14.18 17.79 10.17
C GLU A 190 13.61 19.21 10.31
N ARG A 191 13.97 19.94 11.37
CA ARG A 191 13.57 21.34 11.55
C ARG A 191 14.17 22.24 10.48
N ARG A 192 15.46 22.05 10.13
CA ARG A 192 16.10 22.78 9.02
C ARG A 192 15.43 22.47 7.68
N LEU A 193 15.09 21.21 7.43
CA LEU A 193 14.39 20.79 6.24
C LEU A 193 13.01 21.44 6.15
N PHE A 194 12.26 21.48 7.25
CA PHE A 194 10.97 22.14 7.33
C PHE A 194 11.09 23.65 7.07
N TYR A 195 12.08 24.30 7.70
CA TYR A 195 12.39 25.72 7.45
C TYR A 195 12.72 25.99 5.97
N VAL A 196 13.54 25.15 5.33
CA VAL A 196 13.83 25.25 3.91
C VAL A 196 12.55 25.19 3.09
N GLY A 197 11.64 24.27 3.41
CA GLY A 197 10.34 24.20 2.75
C GLY A 197 9.50 25.45 2.90
N MET A 198 9.42 26.01 4.11
CA MET A 198 8.69 27.26 4.38
C MET A 198 9.25 28.45 3.60
N THR A 199 10.59 28.55 3.53
CA THR A 199 11.26 29.65 2.80
C THR A 199 11.14 29.56 1.28
N ARG A 200 10.54 28.51 0.73
CA ARG A 200 10.23 28.44 -0.70
C ARG A 200 9.03 29.30 -1.10
N ALA A 201 8.23 29.75 -0.14
CA ALA A 201 7.10 30.61 -0.39
C ALA A 201 7.54 32.08 -0.54
N ARG A 202 7.19 32.70 -1.69
CA ARG A 202 7.43 34.12 -1.93
C ARG A 202 6.30 35.02 -1.45
N LYS A 203 5.06 34.54 -1.49
CA LYS A 203 3.87 35.33 -1.18
C LYS A 203 2.97 34.71 -0.12
N GLU A 204 2.76 33.40 -0.21
CA GLU A 204 1.80 32.73 0.65
C GLU A 204 2.31 31.36 1.06
N LEU A 205 2.30 31.10 2.37
CA LEU A 205 2.63 29.80 2.98
C LEU A 205 1.42 29.29 3.73
N VAL A 206 1.04 28.03 3.45
CA VAL A 206 -0.02 27.33 4.16
C VAL A 206 0.56 26.05 4.75
N LEU A 207 0.43 25.90 6.07
CA LEU A 207 0.83 24.70 6.80
C LEU A 207 -0.42 23.91 7.14
N CYS A 208 -0.50 22.67 6.65
CA CYS A 208 -1.66 21.81 6.82
C CYS A 208 -1.34 20.63 7.71
N HIS A 209 -2.10 20.41 8.76
CA HIS A 209 -2.07 19.18 9.52
C HIS A 209 -3.41 18.45 9.47
N VAL A 210 -3.40 17.13 9.59
CA VAL A 210 -4.61 16.31 9.66
C VAL A 210 -4.90 15.96 11.12
N ARG A 211 -6.17 15.98 11.51
CA ARG A 211 -6.60 15.59 12.86
C ARG A 211 -6.82 14.08 12.97
N ARG A 212 -7.17 13.44 11.87
CA ARG A 212 -7.47 12.01 11.83
C ARG A 212 -7.07 11.40 10.50
N GLN A 213 -6.40 10.25 10.54
CA GLN A 213 -6.04 9.46 9.36
C GLN A 213 -6.31 7.98 9.65
N PHE A 214 -7.03 7.28 8.76
CA PHE A 214 -7.41 5.86 8.91
C PHE A 214 -8.03 5.57 10.30
N GLU A 215 -8.98 6.41 10.74
CA GLU A 215 -9.66 6.32 12.03
C GLU A 215 -8.75 6.53 13.28
N LYS A 216 -7.47 6.82 13.08
CA LYS A 216 -6.51 7.16 14.12
C LYS A 216 -6.40 8.67 14.27
N GLU A 217 -6.40 9.14 15.51
CA GLU A 217 -6.07 10.53 15.82
C GLU A 217 -4.59 10.79 15.52
N MET A 218 -4.31 11.96 14.94
CA MET A 218 -2.97 12.39 14.55
C MET A 218 -2.60 13.64 15.36
N GLU A 219 -1.44 13.59 15.99
CA GLU A 219 -0.87 14.75 16.69
C GLU A 219 -0.30 15.74 15.67
N ARG A 220 -0.48 17.02 15.92
CA ARG A 220 0.16 18.06 15.12
C ARG A 220 1.66 18.09 15.43
N SER A 221 2.45 18.51 14.45
CA SER A 221 3.90 18.63 14.60
C SER A 221 4.29 19.60 15.72
N GLN A 222 5.27 19.23 16.54
CA GLN A 222 5.89 20.12 17.52
C GLN A 222 6.43 21.40 16.87
N PHE A 223 6.87 21.35 15.63
CA PHE A 223 7.37 22.53 14.90
C PHE A 223 6.30 23.60 14.65
N LEU A 224 5.01 23.25 14.68
CA LEU A 224 3.92 24.22 14.63
C LEU A 224 3.72 24.97 15.94
N ASP A 225 4.18 24.41 17.04
CA ASP A 225 4.12 25.07 18.37
C ASP A 225 5.27 26.04 18.59
N GLU A 226 6.30 25.97 17.75
CA GLU A 226 7.48 26.85 17.76
C GLU A 226 7.31 28.10 16.90
N LEU A 227 6.24 28.18 16.06
CA LEU A 227 5.93 29.32 15.19
C LEU A 227 5.02 30.33 15.90
#